data_374eaf1b3a10a6c23eb1ef040f366b35
#
_entry.id   374eaf1b3a10a6c23eb1ef040f366b35
#
_cell.length_a   1.000
_cell.length_b   1.000
_cell.length_c   1.000
_cell.angle_alpha   90.00
_cell.angle_beta   90.00
_cell.angle_gamma   90.00
#
_symmetry.space_group_name_H-M   'P 1'
#
loop_
_entity.id
_entity.type
_entity.pdbx_description
1 polymer ?
#
loop_
_entity_poly.entity_id
_entity_poly.type
_entity_poly.pdbx_seq_one_letter_code
_entity_poly.pdbx_strand_id
1 'polypeptide(L)'
;MKPAKQGEFDGACGLYSIGNALSYVLATDRASKDLVFYEVFRQYHMLYGDSQPLVDGIYRSRLNEVLKAAVAALNHPCRIYRPYWAPAAKPSLQEFKEKLSSGVAAGVCILGYEYCRNDESDYYSHWTVITRVTDKSMKTLDSFSESDWIPFSKCRVWDERGRHRAKPYKLSYTDTFVLSFGAEESGLEGAA
;
A
#
# COMPACT_ATOMS: atom_id res chain seq x y z
N MET A 1 -11.40 -3.98 -11.77
CA MET A 1 -12.04 -3.92 -10.43
C MET A 1 -12.18 -2.47 -10.01
N LYS A 2 -13.29 -2.06 -9.39
CA LYS A 2 -13.42 -0.73 -8.78
C LYS A 2 -13.00 -0.82 -7.31
N PRO A 3 -12.22 0.16 -6.78
CA PRO A 3 -11.87 0.20 -5.38
C PRO A 3 -13.10 0.41 -4.49
N ALA A 4 -13.06 -0.05 -3.24
CA ALA A 4 -13.95 0.46 -2.23
C ALA A 4 -13.52 1.89 -1.89
N LYS A 5 -14.48 2.79 -1.76
CA LYS A 5 -14.24 4.19 -1.44
C LYS A 5 -14.28 4.39 0.07
N GLN A 6 -13.30 5.13 0.55
CA GLN A 6 -13.23 5.64 1.91
C GLN A 6 -14.19 6.82 2.06
N GLY A 7 -14.75 7.03 3.25
CA GLY A 7 -15.52 8.23 3.57
C GLY A 7 -14.64 9.47 3.65
N GLU A 8 -15.23 10.65 3.51
CA GLU A 8 -14.48 11.93 3.49
C GLU A 8 -13.81 12.27 4.83
N PHE A 9 -14.29 11.71 5.93
CA PHE A 9 -13.87 12.03 7.30
C PHE A 9 -13.17 10.89 8.04
N ASP A 10 -12.87 9.77 7.36
CA ASP A 10 -12.22 8.67 8.04
C ASP A 10 -10.74 8.54 7.64
N GLY A 11 -9.88 8.26 8.61
CA GLY A 11 -8.47 8.00 8.43
C GLY A 11 -8.15 6.56 7.99
N ALA A 12 -9.16 5.76 7.62
CA ALA A 12 -9.03 4.32 7.43
C ALA A 12 -8.38 3.91 6.09
N CYS A 13 -7.68 4.83 5.39
CA CYS A 13 -7.04 4.54 4.09
C CYS A 13 -6.18 3.28 4.11
N GLY A 14 -5.50 2.98 5.22
CA GLY A 14 -4.70 1.77 5.37
C GLY A 14 -5.55 0.51 5.39
N LEU A 15 -6.68 0.48 6.11
CA LEU A 15 -7.60 -0.67 6.13
C LEU A 15 -8.26 -0.87 4.77
N TYR A 16 -8.68 0.22 4.11
CA TYR A 16 -9.19 0.18 2.75
C TYR A 16 -8.14 -0.33 1.75
N SER A 17 -6.88 0.06 1.92
CA SER A 17 -5.79 -0.44 1.07
C SER A 17 -5.55 -1.94 1.26
N ILE A 18 -5.60 -2.45 2.50
CA ILE A 18 -5.56 -3.90 2.75
C ILE A 18 -6.73 -4.60 2.05
N GLY A 19 -7.96 -4.14 2.27
CA GLY A 19 -9.15 -4.72 1.68
C GLY A 19 -9.13 -4.70 0.14
N ASN A 20 -8.72 -3.57 -0.46
CA ASN A 20 -8.58 -3.43 -1.91
C ASN A 20 -7.48 -4.34 -2.47
N ALA A 21 -6.31 -4.43 -1.79
CA ALA A 21 -5.20 -5.28 -2.23
C ALA A 21 -5.58 -6.76 -2.17
N LEU A 22 -6.16 -7.22 -1.07
CA LEU A 22 -6.61 -8.60 -0.91
C LEU A 22 -7.72 -8.93 -1.91
N SER A 23 -8.71 -8.06 -2.08
CA SER A 23 -9.77 -8.27 -3.07
C SER A 23 -9.24 -8.33 -4.49
N TYR A 24 -8.21 -7.57 -4.82
CA TYR A 24 -7.56 -7.60 -6.13
C TYR A 24 -6.80 -8.92 -6.34
N VAL A 25 -6.00 -9.32 -5.36
CA VAL A 25 -5.22 -10.58 -5.40
C VAL A 25 -6.14 -11.79 -5.45
N LEU A 26 -7.25 -11.79 -4.71
CA LEU A 26 -8.24 -12.87 -4.69
C LEU A 26 -9.16 -12.87 -5.91
N ALA A 27 -9.07 -11.87 -6.79
CA ALA A 27 -9.96 -11.68 -7.95
C ALA A 27 -11.45 -11.78 -7.58
N THR A 28 -11.83 -11.24 -6.42
CA THR A 28 -13.16 -11.42 -5.82
C THR A 28 -14.24 -10.70 -6.61
N ASP A 29 -15.43 -11.31 -6.66
CA ASP A 29 -16.67 -10.63 -7.03
C ASP A 29 -17.09 -9.62 -5.93
N ARG A 30 -18.23 -8.96 -6.14
CA ARG A 30 -18.71 -7.94 -5.20
C ARG A 30 -19.03 -8.52 -3.81
N ALA A 31 -19.70 -9.64 -3.74
CA ALA A 31 -20.11 -10.26 -2.48
C ALA A 31 -18.88 -10.75 -1.69
N SER A 32 -17.95 -11.41 -2.36
CA SER A 32 -16.68 -11.83 -1.75
C SER A 32 -15.82 -10.66 -1.33
N LYS A 33 -15.89 -9.52 -2.04
CA LYS A 33 -15.21 -8.28 -1.63
C LYS A 33 -15.72 -7.76 -0.30
N ASP A 34 -17.03 -7.75 -0.08
CA ASP A 34 -17.61 -7.29 1.18
C ASP A 34 -17.16 -8.18 2.36
N LEU A 35 -17.01 -9.50 2.13
CA LEU A 35 -16.46 -10.42 3.12
C LEU A 35 -14.98 -10.15 3.41
N VAL A 36 -14.17 -9.85 2.41
CA VAL A 36 -12.76 -9.46 2.59
C VAL A 36 -12.66 -8.21 3.46
N PHE A 37 -13.46 -7.18 3.15
CA PHE A 37 -13.47 -5.94 3.95
C PHE A 37 -13.94 -6.20 5.37
N TYR A 38 -15.03 -6.94 5.55
CA TYR A 38 -15.49 -7.34 6.89
C TYR A 38 -14.37 -8.01 7.68
N GLU A 39 -13.64 -8.95 7.06
CA GLU A 39 -12.55 -9.66 7.72
C GLU A 39 -11.38 -8.73 8.09
N VAL A 40 -10.99 -7.81 7.24
CA VAL A 40 -9.93 -6.83 7.54
C VAL A 40 -10.31 -5.98 8.76
N PHE A 41 -11.53 -5.43 8.79
CA PHE A 41 -12.01 -4.63 9.91
C PHE A 41 -12.17 -5.46 11.19
N ARG A 42 -12.64 -6.70 11.06
CA ARG A 42 -12.74 -7.64 12.17
C ARG A 42 -11.38 -7.94 12.80
N GLN A 43 -10.36 -8.22 11.97
CA GLN A 43 -9.01 -8.46 12.46
C GLN A 43 -8.42 -7.23 13.13
N TYR A 44 -8.63 -6.04 12.59
CA TYR A 44 -8.21 -4.82 13.25
C TYR A 44 -8.86 -4.69 14.63
N HIS A 45 -10.18 -4.87 14.73
CA HIS A 45 -10.91 -4.80 15.99
C HIS A 45 -10.43 -5.83 17.02
N MET A 46 -10.17 -7.06 16.59
CA MET A 46 -9.65 -8.12 17.46
C MET A 46 -8.25 -7.83 17.99
N LEU A 47 -7.38 -7.21 17.19
CA LEU A 47 -6.02 -6.90 17.59
C LEU A 47 -5.92 -5.67 18.50
N TYR A 48 -6.74 -4.66 18.24
CA TYR A 48 -6.56 -3.35 18.88
C TYR A 48 -7.80 -2.83 19.61
N GLY A 49 -9.00 -3.13 19.13
CA GLY A 49 -10.27 -2.76 19.78
C GLY A 49 -10.53 -1.26 19.88
N ASP A 50 -9.78 -0.43 19.15
CA ASP A 50 -9.89 1.02 19.19
C ASP A 50 -10.41 1.61 17.87
N SER A 51 -10.74 2.89 17.86
CA SER A 51 -11.19 3.65 16.69
C SER A 51 -10.07 4.50 16.04
N GLN A 52 -8.83 4.33 16.46
CA GLN A 52 -7.70 5.15 16.00
C GLN A 52 -7.59 5.26 14.47
N PRO A 53 -7.79 4.19 13.67
CA PRO A 53 -7.67 4.30 12.21
C PRO A 53 -8.71 5.22 11.59
N LEU A 54 -9.84 5.43 12.25
CA LEU A 54 -10.88 6.33 11.74
C LEU A 54 -10.53 7.80 11.96
N VAL A 55 -9.64 8.11 12.91
CA VAL A 55 -9.25 9.46 13.27
C VAL A 55 -7.86 9.83 12.78
N ASP A 56 -6.86 9.00 13.12
CA ASP A 56 -5.44 9.32 12.93
C ASP A 56 -4.78 8.50 11.81
N GLY A 57 -5.53 7.57 11.20
CA GLY A 57 -4.98 6.60 10.25
C GLY A 57 -4.29 5.43 10.94
N ILE A 58 -3.70 4.54 10.15
CA ILE A 58 -3.02 3.34 10.63
C ILE A 58 -1.51 3.44 10.37
N TYR A 59 -0.72 3.21 11.42
CA TYR A 59 0.73 3.15 11.29
C TYR A 59 1.19 1.84 10.65
N ARG A 60 2.38 1.88 10.03
CA ARG A 60 2.98 0.74 9.33
C ARG A 60 3.00 -0.57 10.14
N SER A 61 3.34 -0.52 11.44
CA SER A 61 3.38 -1.71 12.29
C SER A 61 2.00 -2.36 12.39
N ARG A 62 1.00 -1.58 12.74
CA ARG A 62 -0.39 -2.05 12.84
C ARG A 62 -0.93 -2.53 11.49
N LEU A 63 -0.63 -1.80 10.40
CA LEU A 63 -1.02 -2.23 9.05
C LEU A 63 -0.45 -3.61 8.72
N ASN A 64 0.83 -3.84 9.01
CA ASN A 64 1.48 -5.14 8.78
C ASN A 64 0.84 -6.27 9.59
N GLU A 65 0.49 -6.02 10.85
CA GLU A 65 -0.14 -7.01 11.72
C GLU A 65 -1.56 -7.35 11.24
N VAL A 66 -2.37 -6.34 10.91
CA VAL A 66 -3.72 -6.53 10.37
C VAL A 66 -3.67 -7.27 9.02
N LEU A 67 -2.75 -6.87 8.14
CA LEU A 67 -2.58 -7.53 6.85
C LEU A 67 -2.25 -9.02 7.00
N LYS A 68 -1.31 -9.36 7.88
CA LYS A 68 -0.96 -10.77 8.18
C LYS A 68 -2.14 -11.54 8.77
N ALA A 69 -2.84 -10.95 9.73
CA ALA A 69 -3.99 -11.57 10.38
C ALA A 69 -5.14 -11.81 9.38
N ALA A 70 -5.42 -10.83 8.51
CA ALA A 70 -6.45 -10.95 7.49
C ALA A 70 -6.12 -12.04 6.44
N VAL A 71 -4.86 -12.12 5.98
CA VAL A 71 -4.41 -13.18 5.07
C VAL A 71 -4.56 -14.56 5.71
N ALA A 72 -4.15 -14.70 6.97
CA ALA A 72 -4.29 -15.95 7.71
C ALA A 72 -5.77 -16.37 7.88
N ALA A 73 -6.63 -15.42 8.24
CA ALA A 73 -8.06 -15.67 8.45
C ALA A 73 -8.81 -16.03 7.16
N LEU A 74 -8.41 -15.45 6.03
CA LEU A 74 -8.95 -15.78 4.71
C LEU A 74 -8.44 -17.13 4.17
N ASN A 75 -7.49 -17.76 4.88
CA ASN A 75 -6.90 -19.05 4.52
C ASN A 75 -6.45 -19.12 3.04
N HIS A 76 -5.83 -18.05 2.57
CA HIS A 76 -5.38 -17.94 1.18
C HIS A 76 -3.86 -17.94 1.09
N PRO A 77 -3.24 -18.65 0.13
CA PRO A 77 -1.79 -18.71 -0.04
C PRO A 77 -1.22 -17.40 -0.62
N CYS A 78 -1.42 -16.30 0.08
CA CYS A 78 -0.85 -15.00 -0.25
C CYS A 78 0.44 -14.79 0.55
N ARG A 79 1.54 -14.51 -0.13
CA ARG A 79 2.79 -14.13 0.52
C ARG A 79 2.85 -12.61 0.66
N ILE A 80 3.29 -12.17 1.84
CA ILE A 80 3.53 -10.77 2.14
C ILE A 80 5.02 -10.58 2.36
N TYR A 81 5.64 -9.66 1.63
CA TYR A 81 7.01 -9.27 1.91
C TYR A 81 7.19 -7.74 1.75
N ARG A 82 8.27 -7.23 2.34
CA ARG A 82 8.65 -5.83 2.24
C ARG A 82 9.94 -5.75 1.44
N PRO A 83 9.93 -5.10 0.26
CA PRO A 83 11.11 -5.01 -0.61
C PRO A 83 12.28 -4.23 0.02
N TYR A 84 11.99 -3.40 1.03
CA TYR A 84 12.97 -2.62 1.78
C TYR A 84 12.85 -2.90 3.28
N TRP A 85 13.31 -4.08 3.69
CA TRP A 85 13.31 -4.44 5.12
C TRP A 85 14.42 -3.74 5.90
N ALA A 86 15.61 -3.61 5.29
CA ALA A 86 16.78 -3.02 5.95
C ALA A 86 16.96 -1.55 5.55
N PRO A 87 17.21 -0.65 6.49
CA PRO A 87 17.42 0.78 6.22
C PRO A 87 18.79 1.10 5.62
N ALA A 88 19.58 0.12 5.22
CA ALA A 88 20.99 0.27 4.91
C ALA A 88 21.29 1.14 3.66
N ALA A 89 20.37 1.26 2.72
CA ALA A 89 20.52 2.16 1.57
C ALA A 89 19.18 2.80 1.21
N LYS A 90 19.15 4.11 1.19
CA LYS A 90 18.02 4.89 0.68
C LYS A 90 17.97 4.72 -0.84
N PRO A 91 16.89 4.14 -1.41
CA PRO A 91 16.83 3.95 -2.84
C PRO A 91 16.68 5.29 -3.57
N SER A 92 17.26 5.39 -4.75
CA SER A 92 16.88 6.40 -5.72
C SER A 92 15.42 6.15 -6.20
N LEU A 93 14.81 7.17 -6.82
CA LEU A 93 13.47 6.99 -7.40
C LEU A 93 13.45 5.90 -8.48
N GLN A 94 14.55 5.73 -9.22
CA GLN A 94 14.66 4.70 -10.26
C GLN A 94 14.70 3.29 -9.64
N GLU A 95 15.53 3.06 -8.62
CA GLU A 95 15.59 1.79 -7.89
C GLU A 95 14.26 1.46 -7.23
N PHE A 96 13.60 2.47 -6.66
CA PHE A 96 12.27 2.30 -6.06
C PHE A 96 11.23 1.87 -7.12
N LYS A 97 11.23 2.52 -8.28
CA LYS A 97 10.38 2.16 -9.43
C LYS A 97 10.60 0.71 -9.89
N GLU A 98 11.85 0.27 -9.99
CA GLU A 98 12.20 -1.10 -10.37
C GLU A 98 11.67 -2.12 -9.37
N LYS A 99 11.80 -1.85 -8.07
CA LYS A 99 11.25 -2.70 -7.01
C LYS A 99 9.72 -2.73 -7.01
N LEU A 100 9.07 -1.58 -7.23
CA LEU A 100 7.61 -1.54 -7.40
C LEU A 100 7.17 -2.35 -8.63
N SER A 101 7.87 -2.21 -9.75
CA SER A 101 7.60 -2.98 -10.97
C SER A 101 7.68 -4.48 -10.73
N SER A 102 8.74 -4.94 -10.07
CA SER A 102 8.91 -6.35 -9.71
C SER A 102 7.82 -6.83 -8.76
N GLY A 103 7.48 -6.02 -7.76
CA GLY A 103 6.40 -6.35 -6.81
C GLY A 103 5.03 -6.48 -7.49
N VAL A 104 4.72 -5.57 -8.39
CA VAL A 104 3.45 -5.58 -9.14
C VAL A 104 3.41 -6.72 -10.16
N ALA A 105 4.54 -7.13 -10.73
CA ALA A 105 4.62 -8.31 -11.60
C ALA A 105 4.33 -9.61 -10.82
N ALA A 106 4.63 -9.66 -9.52
CA ALA A 106 4.32 -10.79 -8.65
C ALA A 106 2.90 -10.73 -8.04
N GLY A 107 2.24 -9.57 -8.10
CA GLY A 107 0.91 -9.38 -7.50
C GLY A 107 0.51 -7.91 -7.41
N VAL A 108 0.42 -7.35 -6.21
CA VAL A 108 0.13 -5.93 -5.97
C VAL A 108 1.03 -5.36 -4.88
N CYS A 109 1.18 -4.04 -4.85
CA CYS A 109 1.88 -3.36 -3.76
C CYS A 109 0.93 -2.46 -2.98
N ILE A 110 0.99 -2.50 -1.64
CA ILE A 110 0.45 -1.43 -0.79
C ILE A 110 1.59 -0.44 -0.56
N LEU A 111 1.31 0.84 -0.81
CA LEU A 111 2.29 1.92 -0.72
C LEU A 111 1.78 3.04 0.18
N GLY A 112 2.59 3.42 1.17
CA GLY A 112 2.43 4.65 1.93
C GLY A 112 3.12 5.82 1.25
N TYR A 113 2.45 6.97 1.18
CA TYR A 113 3.03 8.21 0.70
C TYR A 113 2.49 9.42 1.45
N GLU A 114 3.22 10.52 1.40
CA GLU A 114 2.72 11.83 1.77
C GLU A 114 2.43 12.64 0.52
N TYR A 115 1.33 13.36 0.52
CA TYR A 115 0.96 14.31 -0.52
C TYR A 115 0.89 15.73 0.03
N CYS A 116 1.55 16.66 -0.64
CA CYS A 116 1.51 18.08 -0.31
C CYS A 116 0.64 18.83 -1.31
N ARG A 117 -0.46 19.45 -0.86
CA ARG A 117 -1.49 20.09 -1.72
C ARG A 117 -1.11 21.52 -1.96
N ASN A 118 -0.43 22.25 -2.13
CA ASN A 118 -0.24 23.67 -2.55
C ASN A 118 0.72 24.49 -1.71
N ASP A 119 0.78 24.33 -0.44
CA ASP A 119 1.73 25.02 0.42
C ASP A 119 2.11 24.14 1.61
N GLU A 120 3.30 24.14 1.88
CA GLU A 120 4.23 23.52 2.79
C GLU A 120 3.73 23.09 4.19
N SER A 121 2.50 23.40 4.58
CA SER A 121 1.92 23.03 5.88
C SER A 121 0.96 21.83 5.85
N ASP A 122 0.36 21.52 4.71
CA ASP A 122 -0.66 20.48 4.61
C ASP A 122 -0.12 19.22 3.93
N TYR A 123 0.46 18.34 4.72
CA TYR A 123 0.82 16.98 4.29
C TYR A 123 -0.29 16.01 4.66
N TYR A 124 -0.73 15.24 3.67
CA TYR A 124 -1.60 14.10 3.89
C TYR A 124 -0.78 12.83 3.80
N SER A 125 -0.70 12.08 4.88
CA SER A 125 -0.23 10.70 4.82
C SER A 125 -1.34 9.81 4.27
N HIS A 126 -1.02 8.98 3.30
CA HIS A 126 -2.01 8.15 2.64
C HIS A 126 -1.46 6.77 2.28
N TRP A 127 -2.32 5.78 2.33
CA TRP A 127 -2.06 4.42 1.87
C TRP A 127 -2.87 4.14 0.62
N THR A 128 -2.22 3.55 -0.38
CA THR A 128 -2.87 3.15 -1.64
C THR A 128 -2.37 1.80 -2.13
N VAL A 129 -3.07 1.22 -3.10
CA VAL A 129 -2.66 -0.02 -3.76
C VAL A 129 -2.15 0.28 -5.15
N ILE A 130 -0.96 -0.20 -5.49
CA ILE A 130 -0.36 -0.09 -6.81
C ILE A 130 -0.61 -1.39 -7.57
N THR A 131 -1.30 -1.30 -8.70
CA THR A 131 -1.71 -2.47 -9.52
C THR A 131 -0.96 -2.56 -10.84
N ARG A 132 -0.30 -1.50 -11.27
CA ARG A 132 0.51 -1.45 -12.48
C ARG A 132 1.58 -0.37 -12.39
N VAL A 133 2.75 -0.65 -12.92
CA VAL A 133 3.84 0.32 -13.08
C VAL A 133 4.20 0.40 -14.56
N THR A 134 4.40 1.62 -15.05
CA THR A 134 4.89 1.93 -16.39
C THR A 134 6.16 2.77 -16.28
N ASP A 135 6.79 3.10 -17.39
CA ASP A 135 7.96 3.99 -17.37
C ASP A 135 7.65 5.40 -16.85
N LYS A 136 6.43 5.86 -16.99
CA LYS A 136 6.05 7.24 -16.67
C LYS A 136 5.21 7.38 -15.41
N SER A 137 4.50 6.34 -15.00
CA SER A 137 3.50 6.44 -13.93
C SER A 137 3.21 5.09 -13.26
N MET A 138 2.60 5.14 -12.09
CA MET A 138 2.02 3.99 -11.41
C MET A 138 0.50 4.11 -11.36
N LYS A 139 -0.20 2.99 -11.61
CA LYS A 139 -1.66 2.91 -11.50
C LYS A 139 -2.03 2.55 -10.08
N THR A 140 -2.90 3.36 -9.49
CA THR A 140 -3.43 3.16 -8.15
C THR A 140 -4.81 2.50 -8.19
N LEU A 141 -5.12 1.74 -7.16
CA LEU A 141 -6.46 1.34 -6.79
C LEU A 141 -6.75 2.06 -5.47
N ASP A 142 -7.04 3.35 -5.59
CA ASP A 142 -7.12 4.26 -4.46
C ASP A 142 -8.52 4.36 -3.90
N SER A 143 -8.63 4.45 -2.57
CA SER A 143 -9.90 4.63 -1.88
C SER A 143 -10.40 6.08 -1.89
N PHE A 144 -9.51 7.05 -2.12
CA PHE A 144 -9.81 8.48 -2.00
C PHE A 144 -9.61 9.27 -3.30
N SER A 145 -8.60 8.92 -4.12
CA SER A 145 -8.21 9.71 -5.29
C SER A 145 -9.20 9.59 -6.46
N GLU A 146 -9.44 10.70 -7.15
CA GLU A 146 -10.15 10.74 -8.43
C GLU A 146 -9.26 10.24 -9.59
N SER A 147 -7.95 10.32 -9.45
CA SER A 147 -6.99 9.91 -10.47
C SER A 147 -6.45 8.50 -10.18
N ASP A 148 -6.66 7.59 -11.11
CA ASP A 148 -6.10 6.25 -11.04
C ASP A 148 -4.59 6.19 -11.34
N TRP A 149 -3.93 7.32 -11.64
CA TRP A 149 -2.54 7.35 -12.06
C TRP A 149 -1.73 8.43 -11.36
N ILE A 150 -0.59 8.04 -10.77
CA ILE A 150 0.40 8.97 -10.21
C ILE A 150 1.64 8.98 -11.12
N PRO A 151 1.97 10.11 -11.77
CA PRO A 151 3.16 10.21 -12.62
C PRO A 151 4.45 10.28 -11.80
N PHE A 152 5.47 9.52 -12.18
CA PHE A 152 6.77 9.52 -11.48
C PHE A 152 7.48 10.88 -11.54
N SER A 153 7.21 11.69 -12.56
CA SER A 153 7.71 13.06 -12.63
C SER A 153 7.27 13.95 -11.47
N LYS A 154 6.15 13.60 -10.82
CA LYS A 154 5.61 14.28 -9.63
C LYS A 154 5.99 13.59 -8.32
N CYS A 155 6.83 12.54 -8.37
CA CYS A 155 7.23 11.77 -7.20
C CYS A 155 8.66 12.09 -6.76
N ARG A 156 8.91 11.91 -5.47
CA ARG A 156 10.23 11.84 -4.85
C ARG A 156 10.23 10.73 -3.80
N VAL A 157 11.38 10.20 -3.45
CA VAL A 157 11.51 9.23 -2.36
C VAL A 157 11.65 9.97 -1.02
N TRP A 158 11.21 9.36 0.06
CA TRP A 158 11.02 9.94 1.39
C TRP A 158 12.15 10.83 1.89
N ASP A 159 13.40 10.49 1.63
CA ASP A 159 14.55 11.19 2.19
C ASP A 159 15.23 12.19 1.23
N GLU A 160 14.66 12.45 0.05
CA GLU A 160 15.17 13.54 -0.78
C GLU A 160 15.01 14.86 -0.04
N ARG A 161 16.15 15.52 0.28
CA ARG A 161 16.17 16.82 0.92
C ARG A 161 15.58 17.87 -0.02
N GLY A 162 14.72 18.70 0.52
CA GLY A 162 14.14 19.84 -0.18
C GLY A 162 12.65 19.67 -0.45
N ARG A 163 11.94 20.78 -0.27
CA ARG A 163 10.52 20.91 -0.59
C ARG A 163 10.42 21.18 -2.08
N HIS A 164 10.12 20.15 -2.86
CA HIS A 164 9.98 20.33 -4.30
C HIS A 164 8.49 20.54 -4.63
N ARG A 165 8.06 21.79 -4.82
CA ARG A 165 6.70 22.13 -5.32
C ARG A 165 6.31 21.33 -6.56
N ALA A 166 7.28 21.00 -7.41
CA ALA A 166 7.07 20.19 -8.61
C ALA A 166 6.82 18.69 -8.33
N LYS A 167 7.13 18.20 -7.10
CA LYS A 167 7.04 16.79 -6.73
C LYS A 167 6.22 16.61 -5.44
N PRO A 168 4.89 16.75 -5.52
CA PRO A 168 4.03 16.71 -4.34
C PRO A 168 3.96 15.34 -3.68
N TYR A 169 4.21 14.24 -4.41
CA TYR A 169 4.15 12.88 -3.86
C TYR A 169 5.50 12.47 -3.29
N LYS A 170 5.56 12.27 -1.99
CA LYS A 170 6.73 11.79 -1.26
C LYS A 170 6.51 10.32 -0.90
N LEU A 171 7.10 9.42 -1.68
CA LEU A 171 6.92 7.98 -1.56
C LEU A 171 7.72 7.42 -0.39
N SER A 172 7.08 6.60 0.44
CA SER A 172 7.73 5.92 1.55
C SER A 172 8.19 4.52 1.15
N TYR A 173 9.50 4.35 0.91
CA TYR A 173 10.03 3.03 0.57
C TYR A 173 9.92 2.03 1.73
N THR A 174 9.97 2.50 2.99
CA THR A 174 9.80 1.65 4.16
C THR A 174 8.35 1.24 4.38
N ASP A 175 7.40 1.97 3.81
CA ASP A 175 5.97 1.72 3.90
C ASP A 175 5.44 1.09 2.60
N THR A 176 6.20 0.13 2.08
CA THR A 176 5.86 -0.64 0.88
C THR A 176 5.74 -2.11 1.25
N PHE A 177 4.60 -2.70 0.92
CA PHE A 177 4.30 -4.12 1.10
C PHE A 177 3.92 -4.72 -0.25
N VAL A 178 4.43 -5.90 -0.55
CA VAL A 178 4.06 -6.67 -1.74
C VAL A 178 3.22 -7.86 -1.29
N LEU A 179 2.07 -8.01 -1.94
CA LEU A 179 1.22 -9.18 -1.82
C LEU A 179 1.32 -9.96 -3.12
N SER A 180 1.83 -11.17 -3.04
CA SER A 180 1.98 -12.05 -4.21
C SER A 180 1.25 -13.36 -4.02
N PHE A 181 0.79 -13.96 -5.12
CA PHE A 181 0.35 -15.34 -5.09
C PHE A 181 1.55 -16.26 -4.89
N GLY A 182 1.40 -17.28 -4.06
CA GLY A 182 2.42 -18.30 -3.91
C GLY A 182 2.58 -19.12 -5.19
N ALA A 183 3.44 -18.70 -6.10
CA ALA A 183 4.13 -19.65 -6.92
C ALA A 183 5.19 -20.32 -6.03
N GLU A 184 5.28 -21.62 -6.04
CA GLU A 184 6.32 -22.38 -5.34
C GLU A 184 7.70 -21.80 -5.67
N GLU A 185 8.56 -21.76 -4.64
CA GLU A 185 9.89 -21.20 -4.74
C GLU A 185 10.72 -21.85 -5.84
N SER A 186 11.04 -21.09 -6.86
CA SER A 186 12.32 -21.28 -7.53
C SER A 186 13.36 -20.41 -6.83
N GLY A 187 13.97 -20.96 -5.78
CA GLY A 187 15.30 -20.63 -5.28
C GLY A 187 15.67 -19.16 -5.06
N LEU A 188 15.24 -18.57 -3.94
CA LEU A 188 15.95 -17.48 -3.27
C LEU A 188 15.97 -17.75 -1.77
N GLU A 189 16.54 -18.88 -1.38
CA GLU A 189 17.16 -19.03 -0.08
C GLU A 189 18.54 -18.40 -0.15
N GLY A 190 18.78 -17.39 0.66
CA GLY A 190 20.14 -16.93 0.86
C GLY A 190 20.24 -15.46 1.20
N ALA A 191 20.00 -15.12 2.45
CA ALA A 191 20.88 -14.29 3.28
C ALA A 191 20.17 -14.02 4.61
N ALA A 192 20.63 -14.75 5.60
CA ALA A 192 20.37 -14.48 7.01
C ALA A 192 21.08 -13.19 7.45
#